data_671a8db72b0528af5b495b26b78acad9
#
_entry.id   671a8db72b0528af5b495b26b78acad9
#
_cell.length_a   1.000
_cell.length_b   1.000
_cell.length_c   1.000
_cell.angle_alpha   90.00
_cell.angle_beta   90.00
_cell.angle_gamma   90.00
#
_symmetry.space_group_name_H-M   'P 1'
#
loop_
_entity.id
_entity.type
_entity.pdbx_description
1 polymer ?
#
loop_
_entity_poly.entity_id
_entity_poly.type
_entity_poly.pdbx_seq_one_letter_code
_entity_poly.pdbx_strand_id
1 'polypeptide(L)'
;MKILYSCLSKSWGGLEMITLTSIQQLLKRDIKVELICSADSRIHIEANNMGIMLHPIKASGYFHPVTTIRLSLLIRSNNYSLVHAQASKDLWLLVPALFLANSKIPLFLTKHVGSFIVKKDLLHKILYKRLNRLFAISTAIKKNLIETTSVKPQNILILPNGIDINKFDPEKINGRKVREEFNITSDEIVIGMLARFTPGKGHEEFLLAAKELTKEYSNLIFLVVGEPSRGESEYAEKIKQLARNYELNNLIFTGYRGDIPEVLAAMDIFAFPSHSESFGIALVEAMVMKKPSVCSNSEGVLDIAVDGETSYLFENRNANDFKAKMKLLIDSKDTRNKFGENARRRVIENFEIESVTDIVLKIYQDEINRAS
;
A
#
# COMPACT_ATOMS: atom_id res chain seq x y z
N MET A 1 -4.79 11.11 -24.80
CA MET A 1 -5.05 11.65 -23.46
C MET A 1 -3.74 12.07 -22.82
N LYS A 2 -3.69 13.23 -22.11
CA LYS A 2 -2.53 13.71 -21.36
C LYS A 2 -2.96 13.99 -19.92
N ILE A 3 -2.29 13.40 -18.95
CA ILE A 3 -2.68 13.42 -17.54
C ILE A 3 -1.61 14.13 -16.70
N LEU A 4 -2.03 15.00 -15.79
CA LEU A 4 -1.17 15.59 -14.79
C LEU A 4 -1.39 14.90 -13.44
N TYR A 5 -0.45 14.07 -13.02
CA TYR A 5 -0.43 13.46 -11.68
C TYR A 5 0.19 14.41 -10.66
N SER A 6 -0.23 14.29 -9.41
CA SER A 6 0.40 15.02 -8.29
C SER A 6 0.63 14.11 -7.10
N CYS A 7 1.86 14.08 -6.60
CA CYS A 7 2.25 13.42 -5.37
C CYS A 7 3.31 14.25 -4.65
N LEU A 8 2.89 15.11 -3.72
CA LEU A 8 3.76 16.04 -2.99
C LEU A 8 4.29 15.46 -1.67
N SER A 9 4.19 14.15 -1.51
CA SER A 9 4.78 13.46 -0.36
C SER A 9 6.31 13.58 -0.36
N LYS A 10 6.89 13.75 0.83
CA LYS A 10 8.33 13.68 1.07
C LYS A 10 8.78 12.33 1.65
N SER A 11 7.83 11.48 2.00
CA SER A 11 8.05 10.14 2.50
C SER A 11 8.35 9.18 1.36
N TRP A 12 8.71 7.95 1.72
CA TRP A 12 8.80 6.84 0.78
C TRP A 12 8.07 5.64 1.37
N GLY A 13 7.07 5.16 0.67
CA GLY A 13 6.24 4.04 1.13
C GLY A 13 5.21 3.64 0.07
N GLY A 14 4.15 2.97 0.49
CA GLY A 14 3.14 2.41 -0.40
C GLY A 14 2.47 3.44 -1.32
N LEU A 15 2.20 4.65 -0.82
CA LEU A 15 1.58 5.71 -1.62
C LEU A 15 2.45 6.09 -2.82
N GLU A 16 3.74 6.37 -2.59
CA GLU A 16 4.68 6.81 -3.61
C GLU A 16 4.96 5.68 -4.62
N MET A 17 5.15 4.47 -4.13
CA MET A 17 5.39 3.29 -4.96
C MET A 17 4.18 3.00 -5.86
N ILE A 18 2.97 3.00 -5.33
CA ILE A 18 1.73 2.78 -6.11
C ILE A 18 1.51 3.92 -7.12
N THR A 19 1.84 5.17 -6.75
CA THR A 19 1.77 6.30 -7.70
C THR A 19 2.65 6.04 -8.92
N LEU A 20 3.91 5.64 -8.73
CA LEU A 20 4.83 5.35 -9.82
C LEU A 20 4.40 4.14 -10.63
N THR A 21 3.96 3.07 -9.97
CA THR A 21 3.44 1.87 -10.65
C THR A 21 2.21 2.22 -11.52
N SER A 22 1.28 3.03 -11.00
CA SER A 22 0.10 3.48 -11.76
C SER A 22 0.51 4.32 -12.98
N ILE A 23 1.48 5.23 -12.83
CA ILE A 23 2.01 6.03 -13.96
C ILE A 23 2.64 5.11 -15.02
N GLN A 24 3.45 4.14 -14.61
CA GLN A 24 4.07 3.18 -15.55
C GLN A 24 3.00 2.39 -16.33
N GLN A 25 1.92 1.97 -15.68
CA GLN A 25 0.83 1.26 -16.36
C GLN A 25 0.10 2.15 -17.38
N LEU A 26 -0.05 3.43 -17.10
CA LEU A 26 -0.61 4.39 -18.06
C LEU A 26 0.34 4.64 -19.23
N LEU A 27 1.64 4.79 -18.97
CA LEU A 27 2.66 4.97 -20.01
C LEU A 27 2.73 3.74 -20.95
N LYS A 28 2.63 2.51 -20.43
CA LYS A 28 2.54 1.27 -21.22
C LYS A 28 1.33 1.23 -22.19
N ARG A 29 0.32 2.06 -21.94
CA ARG A 29 -0.90 2.20 -22.76
C ARG A 29 -0.88 3.46 -23.63
N ASP A 30 0.31 4.01 -23.90
CA ASP A 30 0.52 5.23 -24.69
C ASP A 30 -0.20 6.48 -24.14
N ILE A 31 -0.53 6.48 -22.85
CA ILE A 31 -1.08 7.65 -22.17
C ILE A 31 0.08 8.55 -21.71
N LYS A 32 0.08 9.80 -22.15
CA LYS A 32 1.07 10.77 -21.68
C LYS A 32 0.78 11.17 -20.24
N VAL A 33 1.75 10.96 -19.36
CA VAL A 33 1.63 11.34 -17.94
C VAL A 33 2.80 12.23 -17.55
N GLU A 34 2.48 13.32 -16.86
CA GLU A 34 3.46 14.21 -16.23
C GLU A 34 3.20 14.22 -14.72
N LEU A 35 4.25 14.28 -13.91
CA LEU A 35 4.16 14.19 -12.46
C LEU A 35 4.64 15.48 -11.77
N ILE A 36 3.75 16.10 -10.98
CA ILE A 36 4.14 17.10 -9.99
C ILE A 36 4.58 16.36 -8.73
N CYS A 37 5.81 16.57 -8.28
CA CYS A 37 6.35 15.95 -7.09
C CYS A 37 7.12 16.93 -6.21
N SER A 38 7.39 16.56 -4.97
CA SER A 38 8.27 17.34 -4.10
C SER A 38 9.71 17.24 -4.59
N ALA A 39 10.35 18.39 -4.81
CA ALA A 39 11.76 18.43 -5.19
C ALA A 39 12.62 17.71 -4.13
N ASP A 40 13.69 17.04 -4.60
CA ASP A 40 14.68 16.34 -3.76
C ASP A 40 14.09 15.20 -2.90
N SER A 41 12.85 14.78 -3.16
CA SER A 41 12.23 13.61 -2.53
C SER A 41 12.60 12.32 -3.27
N ARG A 42 12.43 11.17 -2.61
CA ARG A 42 12.72 9.87 -3.25
C ARG A 42 11.80 9.60 -4.44
N ILE A 43 10.54 10.01 -4.40
CA ILE A 43 9.65 9.87 -5.58
C ILE A 43 10.15 10.70 -6.76
N HIS A 44 10.77 11.88 -6.53
CA HIS A 44 11.40 12.68 -7.60
C HIS A 44 12.54 11.90 -8.26
N ILE A 45 13.43 11.31 -7.44
CA ILE A 45 14.60 10.54 -7.94
C ILE A 45 14.13 9.31 -8.73
N GLU A 46 13.24 8.51 -8.15
CA GLU A 46 12.76 7.28 -8.78
C GLU A 46 11.97 7.56 -10.08
N ALA A 47 11.11 8.59 -10.08
CA ALA A 47 10.38 8.98 -11.28
C ALA A 47 11.30 9.48 -12.39
N ASN A 48 12.38 10.19 -12.03
CA ASN A 48 13.41 10.62 -13.00
C ASN A 48 14.14 9.42 -13.61
N ASN A 49 14.50 8.43 -12.79
CA ASN A 49 15.14 7.19 -13.25
C ASN A 49 14.22 6.39 -14.21
N MET A 50 12.90 6.52 -14.04
CA MET A 50 11.89 5.92 -14.91
C MET A 50 11.61 6.72 -16.20
N GLY A 51 12.26 7.87 -16.40
CA GLY A 51 12.04 8.74 -17.57
C GLY A 51 10.68 9.44 -17.58
N ILE A 52 10.00 9.56 -16.43
CA ILE A 52 8.73 10.28 -16.31
C ILE A 52 8.98 11.77 -16.42
N MET A 53 8.18 12.49 -17.22
CA MET A 53 8.23 13.96 -17.28
C MET A 53 7.81 14.55 -15.93
N LEU A 54 8.69 15.38 -15.34
CA LEU A 54 8.56 15.87 -13.98
C LEU A 54 8.38 17.39 -13.89
N HIS A 55 7.58 17.82 -12.93
CA HIS A 55 7.45 19.19 -12.46
C HIS A 55 7.78 19.25 -10.96
N PRO A 56 9.09 19.22 -10.58
CA PRO A 56 9.48 19.23 -9.19
C PRO A 56 9.22 20.62 -8.57
N ILE A 57 8.56 20.63 -7.40
CA ILE A 57 8.25 21.85 -6.68
C ILE A 57 8.76 21.82 -5.24
N LYS A 58 9.19 22.97 -4.73
CA LYS A 58 9.51 23.15 -3.31
C LYS A 58 8.28 23.74 -2.62
N ALA A 59 7.48 22.87 -1.99
CA ALA A 59 6.29 23.27 -1.26
C ALA A 59 6.34 22.73 0.17
N SER A 60 6.08 23.59 1.16
CA SER A 60 5.95 23.22 2.57
C SER A 60 4.73 23.94 3.16
N GLY A 61 3.86 23.22 3.89
CA GLY A 61 2.61 23.80 4.41
C GLY A 61 1.45 23.73 3.41
N TYR A 62 0.55 24.71 3.43
CA TYR A 62 -0.70 24.71 2.67
C TYR A 62 -0.85 25.90 1.71
N PHE A 63 -0.06 26.97 1.88
CA PHE A 63 -0.21 28.23 1.12
C PHE A 63 1.03 28.50 0.27
N HIS A 64 0.88 28.49 -1.06
CA HIS A 64 1.98 28.58 -2.03
C HIS A 64 1.62 29.47 -3.23
N PRO A 65 1.44 30.79 -3.07
CA PRO A 65 0.88 31.63 -4.12
C PRO A 65 1.73 31.62 -5.42
N VAL A 66 3.04 31.75 -5.31
CA VAL A 66 3.93 31.74 -6.48
C VAL A 66 3.88 30.40 -7.22
N THR A 67 3.91 29.28 -6.47
CA THR A 67 3.81 27.93 -7.05
C THR A 67 2.44 27.71 -7.69
N THR A 68 1.37 28.21 -7.07
CA THR A 68 0.01 28.16 -7.60
C THR A 68 -0.10 28.91 -8.94
N ILE A 69 0.48 30.12 -9.05
CA ILE A 69 0.51 30.87 -10.31
C ILE A 69 1.28 30.11 -11.38
N ARG A 70 2.49 29.60 -11.07
CA ARG A 70 3.28 28.80 -12.01
C ARG A 70 2.52 27.57 -12.49
N LEU A 71 1.86 26.87 -11.57
CA LEU A 71 1.06 25.69 -11.91
C LEU A 71 -0.17 26.07 -12.77
N SER A 72 -0.81 27.21 -12.51
CA SER A 72 -1.93 27.68 -13.32
C SER A 72 -1.50 27.95 -14.77
N LEU A 73 -0.31 28.56 -14.96
CA LEU A 73 0.28 28.78 -16.27
C LEU A 73 0.63 27.45 -16.96
N LEU A 74 1.21 26.49 -16.23
CA LEU A 74 1.49 25.15 -16.75
C LEU A 74 0.19 24.46 -17.23
N ILE A 75 -0.89 24.54 -16.45
CA ILE A 75 -2.18 23.95 -16.81
C ILE A 75 -2.77 24.64 -18.06
N ARG A 76 -2.66 25.95 -18.17
CA ARG A 76 -3.15 26.71 -19.33
C ARG A 76 -2.36 26.47 -20.62
N SER A 77 -1.03 26.32 -20.52
CA SER A 77 -0.14 26.14 -21.68
C SER A 77 -0.08 24.71 -22.19
N ASN A 78 -0.63 23.75 -21.44
CA ASN A 78 -0.65 22.34 -21.81
C ASN A 78 -2.07 21.82 -21.91
N ASN A 79 -2.32 20.96 -22.89
CA ASN A 79 -3.63 20.37 -23.13
C ASN A 79 -3.83 19.12 -22.24
N TYR A 80 -3.81 19.31 -20.90
CA TYR A 80 -4.14 18.21 -20.01
C TYR A 80 -5.63 17.83 -20.13
N SER A 81 -5.89 16.54 -20.23
CA SER A 81 -7.23 15.99 -20.24
C SER A 81 -7.84 15.91 -18.83
N LEU A 82 -7.00 15.72 -17.80
CA LEU A 82 -7.40 15.67 -16.39
C LEU A 82 -6.18 15.88 -15.46
N VAL A 83 -6.49 16.11 -14.17
CA VAL A 83 -5.52 16.13 -13.07
C VAL A 83 -5.88 15.04 -12.06
N HIS A 84 -4.89 14.30 -11.55
CA HIS A 84 -5.09 13.27 -10.54
C HIS A 84 -4.14 13.45 -9.35
N ALA A 85 -4.70 13.83 -8.20
CA ALA A 85 -3.99 14.00 -6.94
C ALA A 85 -3.89 12.67 -6.17
N GLN A 86 -2.75 12.40 -5.55
CA GLN A 86 -2.52 11.20 -4.74
C GLN A 86 -2.57 11.49 -3.23
N ALA A 87 -2.65 12.75 -2.83
CA ALA A 87 -2.80 13.14 -1.44
C ALA A 87 -3.78 14.32 -1.31
N SER A 88 -4.59 14.31 -0.24
CA SER A 88 -5.54 15.40 0.03
C SER A 88 -4.85 16.75 0.20
N LYS A 89 -3.60 16.76 0.65
CA LYS A 89 -2.81 17.97 0.80
C LYS A 89 -2.54 18.67 -0.53
N ASP A 90 -2.44 17.90 -1.61
CA ASP A 90 -2.16 18.42 -2.95
C ASP A 90 -3.29 19.32 -3.47
N LEU A 91 -4.53 19.12 -2.97
CA LEU A 91 -5.68 19.94 -3.33
C LEU A 91 -5.50 21.41 -2.98
N TRP A 92 -4.72 21.74 -1.93
CA TRP A 92 -4.43 23.13 -1.54
C TRP A 92 -3.62 23.90 -2.57
N LEU A 93 -2.92 23.19 -3.44
CA LEU A 93 -2.19 23.77 -4.57
C LEU A 93 -2.98 23.62 -5.89
N LEU A 94 -3.53 22.44 -6.14
CA LEU A 94 -4.19 22.12 -7.42
C LEU A 94 -5.49 22.87 -7.62
N VAL A 95 -6.34 22.98 -6.59
CA VAL A 95 -7.64 23.62 -6.73
C VAL A 95 -7.51 25.13 -7.00
N PRO A 96 -6.72 25.92 -6.25
CA PRO A 96 -6.47 27.31 -6.60
C PRO A 96 -5.82 27.49 -7.97
N ALA A 97 -4.89 26.61 -8.37
CA ALA A 97 -4.27 26.68 -9.68
C ALA A 97 -5.26 26.44 -10.83
N LEU A 98 -6.19 25.49 -10.67
CA LEU A 98 -7.27 25.23 -11.63
C LEU A 98 -8.23 26.43 -11.72
N PHE A 99 -8.54 27.08 -10.60
CA PHE A 99 -9.36 28.30 -10.61
C PHE A 99 -8.67 29.45 -11.33
N LEU A 100 -7.40 29.71 -11.03
CA LEU A 100 -6.61 30.76 -11.72
C LEU A 100 -6.42 30.47 -13.21
N ALA A 101 -6.31 29.18 -13.58
CA ALA A 101 -6.25 28.75 -14.97
C ALA A 101 -7.61 28.88 -15.70
N ASN A 102 -8.70 29.15 -15.00
CA ASN A 102 -10.08 29.03 -15.50
C ASN A 102 -10.35 27.67 -16.18
N SER A 103 -9.78 26.61 -15.62
CA SER A 103 -9.79 25.28 -16.22
C SER A 103 -10.91 24.42 -15.63
N LYS A 104 -11.70 23.82 -16.52
CA LYS A 104 -12.79 22.89 -16.17
C LYS A 104 -12.38 21.41 -16.27
N ILE A 105 -11.11 21.11 -16.59
CA ILE A 105 -10.64 19.72 -16.71
C ILE A 105 -10.96 18.92 -15.45
N PRO A 106 -11.32 17.63 -15.55
CA PRO A 106 -11.62 16.79 -14.39
C PRO A 106 -10.48 16.73 -13.39
N LEU A 107 -10.83 16.80 -12.11
CA LEU A 107 -9.92 16.63 -10.97
C LEU A 107 -10.32 15.39 -10.18
N PHE A 108 -9.36 14.47 -10.04
CA PHE A 108 -9.48 13.24 -9.26
C PHE A 108 -8.60 13.30 -8.02
N LEU A 109 -8.98 12.55 -7.00
CA LEU A 109 -8.16 12.29 -5.82
C LEU A 109 -8.21 10.81 -5.47
N THR A 110 -7.05 10.15 -5.33
CA THR A 110 -6.96 8.86 -4.63
C THR A 110 -6.58 9.08 -3.17
N LYS A 111 -7.34 8.48 -2.28
CA LYS A 111 -7.10 8.55 -0.84
C LYS A 111 -6.49 7.23 -0.36
N HIS A 112 -5.20 7.27 0.01
CA HIS A 112 -4.42 6.12 0.43
C HIS A 112 -4.41 5.90 1.95
N VAL A 113 -4.67 6.94 2.75
CA VAL A 113 -4.61 6.87 4.21
C VAL A 113 -5.81 7.59 4.80
N GLY A 114 -6.43 7.03 5.83
CA GLY A 114 -7.51 7.65 6.58
C GLY A 114 -7.12 9.00 7.20
N SER A 115 -8.09 9.76 7.64
CA SER A 115 -7.89 11.03 8.34
C SER A 115 -8.52 10.97 9.70
N PHE A 116 -7.78 11.37 10.73
CA PHE A 116 -8.33 11.60 12.09
C PHE A 116 -8.92 13.00 12.22
N ILE A 117 -8.70 13.89 11.23
CA ILE A 117 -9.16 15.27 11.24
C ILE A 117 -10.40 15.37 10.38
N VAL A 118 -11.47 15.96 10.92
CA VAL A 118 -12.69 16.29 10.19
C VAL A 118 -12.44 17.50 9.29
N LYS A 119 -12.68 17.33 7.99
CA LYS A 119 -12.43 18.29 6.90
C LYS A 119 -13.77 18.79 6.33
N LYS A 120 -14.63 19.33 7.18
CA LYS A 120 -15.98 19.82 6.83
C LYS A 120 -16.14 21.34 6.95
N ASP A 121 -15.06 22.07 7.28
CA ASP A 121 -15.02 23.52 7.25
C ASP A 121 -15.15 24.08 5.83
N LEU A 122 -15.34 25.41 5.73
CA LEU A 122 -15.63 26.07 4.47
C LEU A 122 -14.52 25.88 3.41
N LEU A 123 -13.25 25.98 3.82
CA LEU A 123 -12.12 25.84 2.89
C LEU A 123 -12.02 24.41 2.35
N HIS A 124 -12.11 23.42 3.23
CA HIS A 124 -12.13 22.03 2.78
C HIS A 124 -13.36 21.71 1.90
N LYS A 125 -14.54 22.28 2.21
CA LYS A 125 -15.72 22.14 1.35
C LYS A 125 -15.46 22.65 -0.06
N ILE A 126 -14.80 23.81 -0.22
CA ILE A 126 -14.45 24.37 -1.53
C ILE A 126 -13.48 23.41 -2.26
N LEU A 127 -12.42 22.92 -1.57
CA LEU A 127 -11.46 22.01 -2.16
C LEU A 127 -12.11 20.70 -2.65
N TYR A 128 -12.90 20.06 -1.79
CA TYR A 128 -13.53 18.78 -2.11
C TYR A 128 -14.69 18.92 -3.10
N LYS A 129 -15.38 20.05 -3.16
CA LYS A 129 -16.43 20.33 -4.17
C LYS A 129 -15.88 20.37 -5.60
N ARG A 130 -14.58 20.71 -5.77
CA ARG A 130 -13.93 20.76 -7.09
C ARG A 130 -13.62 19.38 -7.67
N LEU A 131 -13.64 18.33 -6.85
CA LEU A 131 -13.39 16.96 -7.29
C LEU A 131 -14.55 16.43 -8.14
N ASN A 132 -14.21 15.82 -9.27
CA ASN A 132 -15.14 15.04 -10.07
C ASN A 132 -15.38 13.68 -9.43
N ARG A 133 -14.30 12.98 -9.06
CA ARG A 133 -14.35 11.69 -8.36
C ARG A 133 -13.27 11.62 -7.27
N LEU A 134 -13.60 10.85 -6.25
CA LEU A 134 -12.70 10.51 -5.15
C LEU A 134 -12.58 8.99 -5.07
N PHE A 135 -11.37 8.48 -5.24
CA PHE A 135 -11.07 7.07 -5.09
C PHE A 135 -10.64 6.76 -3.66
N ALA A 136 -11.27 5.78 -3.07
CA ALA A 136 -10.90 5.18 -1.79
C ALA A 136 -10.27 3.81 -2.06
N ILE A 137 -9.08 3.56 -1.53
CA ILE A 137 -8.38 2.29 -1.80
C ILE A 137 -8.98 1.08 -1.06
N SER A 138 -9.94 1.31 -0.16
CA SER A 138 -10.63 0.27 0.61
C SER A 138 -11.99 0.76 1.10
N THR A 139 -12.81 -0.18 1.56
CA THR A 139 -14.10 0.11 2.24
C THR A 139 -13.89 0.94 3.49
N ALA A 140 -12.83 0.65 4.26
CA ALA A 140 -12.46 1.42 5.44
C ALA A 140 -12.14 2.90 5.11
N ILE A 141 -11.36 3.14 4.05
CA ILE A 141 -11.06 4.50 3.59
C ILE A 141 -12.30 5.19 3.06
N LYS A 142 -13.20 4.49 2.37
CA LYS A 142 -14.49 5.05 1.94
C LYS A 142 -15.34 5.49 3.13
N LYS A 143 -15.46 4.66 4.16
CA LYS A 143 -16.15 4.99 5.40
C LYS A 143 -15.54 6.23 6.07
N ASN A 144 -14.22 6.25 6.23
CA ASN A 144 -13.49 7.39 6.79
C ASN A 144 -13.73 8.68 6.01
N LEU A 145 -13.77 8.62 4.67
CA LEU A 145 -14.05 9.79 3.83
C LEU A 145 -15.47 10.32 4.00
N ILE A 146 -16.47 9.46 4.12
CA ILE A 146 -17.87 9.84 4.40
C ILE A 146 -17.97 10.56 5.75
N GLU A 147 -17.27 10.07 6.76
CA GLU A 147 -17.27 10.61 8.10
C GLU A 147 -16.51 11.94 8.20
N THR A 148 -15.36 12.04 7.51
CA THR A 148 -14.43 13.16 7.70
C THR A 148 -14.50 14.24 6.64
N THR A 149 -15.20 14.04 5.52
CA THR A 149 -15.31 15.05 4.43
C THR A 149 -16.75 15.40 4.12
N SER A 150 -16.95 16.42 3.27
CA SER A 150 -18.27 16.82 2.76
C SER A 150 -18.60 16.19 1.39
N VAL A 151 -17.80 15.24 0.92
CA VAL A 151 -18.03 14.56 -0.38
C VAL A 151 -19.23 13.63 -0.25
N LYS A 152 -20.13 13.70 -1.25
CA LYS A 152 -21.29 12.82 -1.28
C LYS A 152 -20.86 11.35 -1.51
N PRO A 153 -21.46 10.38 -0.80
CA PRO A 153 -21.07 8.96 -0.89
C PRO A 153 -21.02 8.38 -2.32
N GLN A 154 -21.92 8.82 -3.20
CA GLN A 154 -21.97 8.40 -4.62
C GLN A 154 -20.76 8.90 -5.45
N ASN A 155 -20.05 9.92 -5.00
CA ASN A 155 -18.86 10.43 -5.66
C ASN A 155 -17.57 9.76 -5.13
N ILE A 156 -17.69 8.86 -4.14
CA ILE A 156 -16.58 8.10 -3.57
C ILE A 156 -16.64 6.67 -4.12
N LEU A 157 -15.73 6.35 -5.01
CA LEU A 157 -15.60 5.02 -5.63
C LEU A 157 -14.51 4.23 -4.90
N ILE A 158 -14.75 2.93 -4.67
CA ILE A 158 -13.70 2.04 -4.19
C ILE A 158 -12.84 1.67 -5.40
N LEU A 159 -11.55 1.91 -5.29
CA LEU A 159 -10.54 1.55 -6.27
C LEU A 159 -9.33 1.00 -5.50
N PRO A 160 -9.18 -0.32 -5.39
CA PRO A 160 -8.07 -0.93 -4.67
C PRO A 160 -6.73 -0.63 -5.35
N ASN A 161 -5.64 -0.75 -4.61
CA ASN A 161 -4.32 -0.74 -5.19
C ASN A 161 -4.11 -2.00 -6.04
N GLY A 162 -3.59 -1.83 -7.25
CA GLY A 162 -3.24 -2.94 -8.10
C GLY A 162 -1.84 -3.49 -7.82
N ILE A 163 -1.63 -4.78 -8.11
CA ILE A 163 -0.34 -5.45 -8.03
C ILE A 163 0.07 -6.01 -9.40
N ASP A 164 1.36 -5.93 -9.72
CA ASP A 164 1.93 -6.55 -10.92
C ASP A 164 2.15 -8.05 -10.65
N ILE A 165 1.23 -8.88 -11.14
CA ILE A 165 1.26 -10.33 -10.96
C ILE A 165 2.45 -11.00 -11.69
N ASN A 166 3.04 -10.35 -12.68
CA ASN A 166 4.20 -10.86 -13.38
C ASN A 166 5.49 -10.66 -12.57
N LYS A 167 5.56 -9.58 -11.79
CA LYS A 167 6.64 -9.33 -10.83
C LYS A 167 6.59 -10.31 -9.65
N PHE A 168 5.41 -10.83 -9.30
CA PHE A 168 5.16 -11.76 -8.20
C PHE A 168 4.65 -13.11 -8.74
N ASP A 169 5.45 -13.75 -9.60
CA ASP A 169 5.09 -15.03 -10.21
C ASP A 169 5.77 -16.21 -9.48
N PRO A 170 5.02 -16.99 -8.66
CA PRO A 170 5.59 -18.08 -7.89
C PRO A 170 6.09 -19.25 -8.74
N GLU A 171 5.74 -19.32 -10.03
CA GLU A 171 6.27 -20.33 -10.94
C GLU A 171 7.67 -19.96 -11.48
N LYS A 172 8.02 -18.66 -11.44
CA LYS A 172 9.32 -18.15 -11.89
C LYS A 172 10.27 -17.78 -10.77
N ILE A 173 9.72 -17.47 -9.59
CA ILE A 173 10.46 -16.96 -8.45
C ILE A 173 10.50 -18.02 -7.35
N ASN A 174 11.70 -18.26 -6.82
CA ASN A 174 11.88 -19.17 -5.72
C ASN A 174 12.68 -18.53 -4.58
N GLY A 175 12.46 -19.02 -3.36
CA GLY A 175 13.10 -18.51 -2.16
C GLY A 175 14.43 -19.16 -1.80
N ARG A 176 15.00 -19.99 -2.68
CA ARG A 176 16.18 -20.80 -2.36
C ARG A 176 17.37 -19.96 -1.90
N LYS A 177 17.71 -18.90 -2.63
CA LYS A 177 18.82 -18.01 -2.26
C LYS A 177 18.61 -17.34 -0.90
N VAL A 178 17.39 -16.95 -0.58
CA VAL A 178 17.05 -16.34 0.73
C VAL A 178 17.16 -17.38 1.84
N ARG A 179 16.71 -18.62 1.61
CA ARG A 179 16.89 -19.71 2.59
C ARG A 179 18.36 -20.05 2.79
N GLU A 180 19.14 -20.12 1.73
CA GLU A 180 20.60 -20.35 1.80
C GLU A 180 21.33 -19.21 2.55
N GLU A 181 20.97 -17.95 2.31
CA GLU A 181 21.52 -16.77 2.99
C GLU A 181 21.38 -16.85 4.52
N PHE A 182 20.24 -17.38 4.99
CA PHE A 182 19.94 -17.48 6.42
C PHE A 182 20.11 -18.91 6.99
N ASN A 183 20.72 -19.83 6.24
CA ASN A 183 20.92 -21.23 6.64
C ASN A 183 19.62 -21.96 7.01
N ILE A 184 18.51 -21.65 6.33
CA ILE A 184 17.21 -22.28 6.54
C ILE A 184 17.11 -23.56 5.72
N THR A 185 16.86 -24.67 6.37
CA THR A 185 16.76 -26.00 5.77
C THR A 185 15.37 -26.26 5.13
N SER A 186 15.26 -27.32 4.35
CA SER A 186 14.01 -27.64 3.62
C SER A 186 12.89 -28.19 4.52
N ASP A 187 13.23 -28.70 5.68
CA ASP A 187 12.30 -29.24 6.68
C ASP A 187 11.78 -28.18 7.68
N GLU A 188 12.38 -26.99 7.68
CA GLU A 188 11.93 -25.87 8.49
C GLU A 188 10.78 -25.12 7.84
N ILE A 189 9.80 -24.74 8.67
CA ILE A 189 8.66 -23.91 8.30
C ILE A 189 8.99 -22.44 8.60
N VAL A 190 8.98 -21.63 7.58
CA VAL A 190 9.27 -20.19 7.69
C VAL A 190 7.97 -19.40 7.85
N ILE A 191 7.84 -18.75 8.99
CA ILE A 191 6.74 -17.82 9.28
C ILE A 191 7.30 -16.40 9.19
N GLY A 192 6.84 -15.62 8.20
CA GLY A 192 7.40 -14.29 7.96
C GLY A 192 6.39 -13.17 8.08
N MET A 193 6.85 -12.00 8.52
CA MET A 193 6.12 -10.75 8.42
C MET A 193 6.92 -9.71 7.63
N LEU A 194 6.19 -8.89 6.86
CA LEU A 194 6.76 -7.82 6.06
C LEU A 194 6.15 -6.49 6.51
N ALA A 195 6.88 -5.72 7.32
CA ALA A 195 6.40 -4.47 7.88
C ALA A 195 7.55 -3.53 8.29
N ARG A 196 7.31 -2.21 8.19
CA ARG A 196 8.19 -1.23 8.84
C ARG A 196 8.10 -1.39 10.35
N PHE A 197 9.19 -1.07 11.05
CA PHE A 197 9.17 -1.01 12.52
C PHE A 197 8.43 0.24 12.99
N THR A 198 7.10 0.17 12.94
CA THR A 198 6.17 1.23 13.36
C THR A 198 5.21 0.64 14.39
N PRO A 199 4.92 1.33 15.50
CA PRO A 199 3.90 0.90 16.45
C PRO A 199 2.57 0.58 15.74
N GLY A 200 1.94 -0.53 16.14
CA GLY A 200 0.68 -0.97 15.54
C GLY A 200 0.84 -1.87 14.31
N LYS A 201 2.05 -2.27 13.94
CA LYS A 201 2.27 -3.32 12.93
C LYS A 201 2.25 -4.73 13.49
N GLY A 202 2.08 -4.88 14.79
CA GLY A 202 1.89 -6.17 15.45
C GLY A 202 3.17 -6.97 15.67
N HIS A 203 4.32 -6.30 15.75
CA HIS A 203 5.60 -6.96 16.07
C HIS A 203 5.56 -7.62 17.43
N GLU A 204 4.89 -6.99 18.41
CA GLU A 204 4.77 -7.51 19.76
C GLU A 204 3.97 -8.81 19.78
N GLU A 205 2.84 -8.88 19.08
CA GLU A 205 2.00 -10.07 18.92
C GLU A 205 2.75 -11.19 18.19
N PHE A 206 3.50 -10.82 17.13
CA PHE A 206 4.32 -11.77 16.39
C PHE A 206 5.41 -12.41 17.27
N LEU A 207 6.15 -11.60 18.01
CA LEU A 207 7.21 -12.09 18.92
C LEU A 207 6.65 -12.94 20.06
N LEU A 208 5.51 -12.54 20.63
CA LEU A 208 4.88 -13.33 21.70
C LEU A 208 4.38 -14.69 21.18
N ALA A 209 3.78 -14.71 19.99
CA ALA A 209 3.38 -15.97 19.35
C ALA A 209 4.61 -16.84 19.01
N ALA A 210 5.69 -16.24 18.48
CA ALA A 210 6.93 -16.93 18.19
C ALA A 210 7.50 -17.63 19.45
N LYS A 211 7.56 -16.90 20.56
CA LYS A 211 8.01 -17.45 21.87
C LYS A 211 7.21 -18.69 22.28
N GLU A 212 5.90 -18.62 22.16
CA GLU A 212 5.06 -19.73 22.60
C GLU A 212 5.08 -20.90 21.61
N LEU A 213 5.15 -20.62 20.29
CA LEU A 213 5.21 -21.66 19.26
C LEU A 213 6.56 -22.41 19.27
N THR A 214 7.67 -21.75 19.56
CA THR A 214 8.99 -22.38 19.65
C THR A 214 9.06 -23.43 20.77
N LYS A 215 8.22 -23.36 21.80
CA LYS A 215 8.12 -24.39 22.84
C LYS A 215 7.45 -25.67 22.35
N GLU A 216 6.59 -25.57 21.33
CA GLU A 216 5.79 -26.67 20.80
C GLU A 216 6.38 -27.29 19.53
N TYR A 217 7.14 -26.49 18.74
CA TYR A 217 7.69 -26.88 17.45
C TYR A 217 9.18 -26.54 17.37
N SER A 218 10.01 -27.51 17.02
CA SER A 218 11.48 -27.35 16.94
C SER A 218 11.97 -26.88 15.55
N ASN A 219 11.10 -26.94 14.53
CA ASN A 219 11.45 -26.67 13.12
C ASN A 219 10.81 -25.37 12.59
N LEU A 220 10.59 -24.38 13.43
CA LEU A 220 10.09 -23.09 13.00
C LEU A 220 11.22 -22.06 12.87
N ILE A 221 11.17 -21.28 11.81
CA ILE A 221 11.96 -20.06 11.63
C ILE A 221 11.02 -18.88 11.53
N PHE A 222 11.32 -17.81 12.24
CA PHE A 222 10.57 -16.56 12.21
C PHE A 222 11.37 -15.49 11.46
N LEU A 223 10.75 -14.84 10.47
CA LEU A 223 11.42 -13.87 9.61
C LEU A 223 10.73 -12.51 9.72
N VAL A 224 11.42 -11.49 10.24
CA VAL A 224 10.94 -10.10 10.32
C VAL A 224 11.65 -9.27 9.28
N VAL A 225 10.90 -8.87 8.25
CA VAL A 225 11.42 -8.13 7.09
C VAL A 225 10.98 -6.68 7.16
N GLY A 226 11.95 -5.77 7.18
CA GLY A 226 11.73 -4.33 7.20
C GLY A 226 12.70 -3.59 8.08
N GLU A 227 12.58 -2.28 8.07
CA GLU A 227 13.39 -1.37 8.88
C GLU A 227 12.56 -0.20 9.44
N PRO A 228 13.04 0.53 10.44
CA PRO A 228 12.36 1.71 10.95
C PRO A 228 12.39 2.85 9.93
N SER A 229 11.32 3.64 9.89
CA SER A 229 11.34 4.93 9.23
C SER A 229 12.06 5.98 10.07
N ARG A 230 12.29 7.15 9.50
CA ARG A 230 12.89 8.26 10.22
C ARG A 230 12.10 8.59 11.50
N GLY A 231 12.75 8.54 12.65
CA GLY A 231 12.16 8.79 13.97
C GLY A 231 11.57 7.55 14.66
N GLU A 232 11.65 6.36 14.06
CA GLU A 232 11.09 5.11 14.61
C GLU A 232 12.20 4.14 15.12
N SER A 233 13.46 4.56 15.14
CA SER A 233 14.60 3.71 15.54
C SER A 233 14.49 3.21 16.98
N GLU A 234 13.96 4.02 17.91
CA GLU A 234 13.75 3.63 19.31
C GLU A 234 12.75 2.45 19.42
N TYR A 235 11.67 2.50 18.66
CA TYR A 235 10.72 1.40 18.62
C TYR A 235 11.35 0.12 18.04
N ALA A 236 12.16 0.24 16.98
CA ALA A 236 12.84 -0.92 16.41
C ALA A 236 13.80 -1.58 17.43
N GLU A 237 14.57 -0.78 18.18
CA GLU A 237 15.44 -1.32 19.23
C GLU A 237 14.65 -1.96 20.38
N LYS A 238 13.50 -1.39 20.76
CA LYS A 238 12.58 -2.01 21.73
C LYS A 238 12.11 -3.39 21.26
N ILE A 239 11.74 -3.54 20.00
CA ILE A 239 11.30 -4.84 19.44
C ILE A 239 12.45 -5.85 19.41
N LYS A 240 13.65 -5.44 18.99
CA LYS A 240 14.83 -6.32 19.02
C LYS A 240 15.21 -6.71 20.47
N GLN A 241 15.09 -5.80 21.42
CA GLN A 241 15.33 -6.11 22.85
C GLN A 241 14.27 -7.09 23.38
N LEU A 242 13.00 -6.94 22.97
CA LEU A 242 11.94 -7.88 23.34
C LEU A 242 12.22 -9.29 22.81
N ALA A 243 12.73 -9.41 21.57
CA ALA A 243 13.14 -10.69 21.00
C ALA A 243 14.28 -11.35 21.79
N ARG A 244 15.29 -10.57 22.20
CA ARG A 244 16.37 -11.05 23.07
C ARG A 244 15.83 -11.53 24.42
N ASN A 245 14.93 -10.77 25.04
CA ASN A 245 14.32 -11.12 26.33
C ASN A 245 13.46 -12.41 26.25
N TYR A 246 12.94 -12.72 25.06
CA TYR A 246 12.22 -13.95 24.78
C TYR A 246 13.11 -15.12 24.37
N GLU A 247 14.43 -14.90 24.25
CA GLU A 247 15.44 -15.92 23.88
C GLU A 247 15.13 -16.58 22.53
N LEU A 248 14.61 -15.80 21.55
CA LEU A 248 14.24 -16.30 20.23
C LEU A 248 15.46 -16.49 19.34
N ASN A 249 16.09 -17.67 19.43
CA ASN A 249 17.26 -18.01 18.61
C ASN A 249 16.92 -18.35 17.16
N ASN A 250 15.67 -18.64 16.87
CA ASN A 250 15.11 -18.97 15.54
C ASN A 250 14.39 -17.78 14.89
N LEU A 251 14.65 -16.55 15.36
CA LEU A 251 14.12 -15.32 14.80
C LEU A 251 15.22 -14.54 14.05
N ILE A 252 14.91 -14.16 12.82
CA ILE A 252 15.81 -13.44 11.92
C ILE A 252 15.22 -12.07 11.60
N PHE A 253 15.98 -11.00 11.87
CA PHE A 253 15.69 -9.65 11.40
C PHE A 253 16.52 -9.39 10.13
N THR A 254 15.87 -9.28 8.98
CA THR A 254 16.58 -9.13 7.71
C THR A 254 17.00 -7.71 7.39
N GLY A 255 16.40 -6.70 8.06
CA GLY A 255 16.48 -5.33 7.61
C GLY A 255 15.63 -5.07 6.37
N TYR A 256 15.92 -3.97 5.67
CA TYR A 256 15.27 -3.63 4.41
C TYR A 256 15.68 -4.62 3.30
N ARG A 257 14.69 -5.07 2.53
CA ARG A 257 14.90 -5.95 1.38
C ARG A 257 14.34 -5.32 0.12
N GLY A 258 15.05 -5.42 -0.98
CA GLY A 258 14.57 -5.00 -2.32
C GLY A 258 14.00 -6.16 -3.14
N ASP A 259 14.33 -7.38 -2.78
CA ASP A 259 13.97 -8.65 -3.42
C ASP A 259 12.76 -9.30 -2.73
N ILE A 260 11.69 -8.51 -2.55
CA ILE A 260 10.48 -8.95 -1.83
C ILE A 260 9.85 -10.22 -2.41
N PRO A 261 9.76 -10.41 -3.73
CA PRO A 261 9.21 -11.64 -4.29
C PRO A 261 9.98 -12.91 -3.84
N GLU A 262 11.33 -12.87 -3.83
CA GLU A 262 12.19 -13.96 -3.38
C GLU A 262 12.06 -14.22 -1.88
N VAL A 263 11.98 -13.14 -1.10
CA VAL A 263 11.76 -13.20 0.35
C VAL A 263 10.41 -13.85 0.67
N LEU A 264 9.34 -13.46 -0.02
CA LEU A 264 8.03 -14.08 0.12
C LEU A 264 8.05 -15.54 -0.35
N ALA A 265 8.77 -15.85 -1.44
CA ALA A 265 8.92 -17.22 -1.89
C ALA A 265 9.58 -18.13 -0.84
N ALA A 266 10.51 -17.59 -0.03
CA ALA A 266 11.18 -18.33 1.04
C ALA A 266 10.26 -18.66 2.24
N MET A 267 9.15 -17.95 2.42
CA MET A 267 8.19 -18.14 3.50
C MET A 267 7.20 -19.29 3.17
N ASP A 268 6.72 -19.98 4.20
CA ASP A 268 5.63 -20.96 4.14
C ASP A 268 4.31 -20.38 4.62
N ILE A 269 4.35 -19.46 5.60
CA ILE A 269 3.18 -18.79 6.20
C ILE A 269 3.49 -17.31 6.30
N PHE A 270 2.55 -16.47 5.89
CA PHE A 270 2.65 -15.02 6.05
C PHE A 270 1.85 -14.54 7.27
N ALA A 271 2.51 -13.79 8.12
CA ALA A 271 1.93 -13.17 9.31
C ALA A 271 1.61 -11.70 9.05
N PHE A 272 0.36 -11.30 9.27
CA PHE A 272 -0.07 -9.91 9.08
C PHE A 272 -0.84 -9.37 10.29
N PRO A 273 -0.16 -9.20 11.45
CA PRO A 273 -0.79 -8.82 12.71
C PRO A 273 -1.02 -7.31 12.88
N SER A 274 -1.09 -6.55 11.79
CA SER A 274 -1.29 -5.10 11.85
C SER A 274 -2.59 -4.71 12.51
N HIS A 275 -2.54 -3.81 13.49
CA HIS A 275 -3.72 -3.35 14.25
C HIS A 275 -4.68 -2.51 13.42
N SER A 276 -4.17 -1.81 12.41
CA SER A 276 -4.95 -1.01 11.47
C SER A 276 -4.23 -0.90 10.14
N GLU A 277 -4.95 -1.14 9.07
CA GLU A 277 -4.45 -1.00 7.69
C GLU A 277 -5.44 -0.21 6.84
N SER A 278 -4.90 0.70 6.03
CA SER A 278 -5.70 1.36 5.01
C SER A 278 -6.04 0.44 3.84
N PHE A 279 -5.14 -0.50 3.52
CA PHE A 279 -5.31 -1.53 2.49
C PHE A 279 -4.55 -2.79 2.88
N GLY A 280 -3.22 -2.81 2.87
CA GLY A 280 -2.40 -3.98 3.19
C GLY A 280 -1.69 -4.54 1.95
N ILE A 281 -0.89 -3.69 1.26
CA ILE A 281 -0.21 -4.12 0.03
C ILE A 281 0.70 -5.34 0.26
N ALA A 282 1.38 -5.44 1.41
CA ALA A 282 2.23 -6.58 1.75
C ALA A 282 1.43 -7.90 1.85
N LEU A 283 0.17 -7.82 2.29
CA LEU A 283 -0.72 -8.99 2.30
C LEU A 283 -1.07 -9.41 0.86
N VAL A 284 -1.38 -8.46 -0.02
CA VAL A 284 -1.65 -8.75 -1.44
C VAL A 284 -0.42 -9.35 -2.12
N GLU A 285 0.79 -8.83 -1.82
CA GLU A 285 2.07 -9.36 -2.29
C GLU A 285 2.31 -10.81 -1.82
N ALA A 286 2.01 -11.11 -0.56
CA ALA A 286 2.11 -12.48 -0.04
C ALA A 286 1.07 -13.41 -0.68
N MET A 287 -0.16 -12.95 -0.82
CA MET A 287 -1.26 -13.74 -1.40
C MET A 287 -1.00 -14.08 -2.88
N VAL A 288 -0.48 -13.14 -3.69
CA VAL A 288 -0.15 -13.43 -5.09
C VAL A 288 1.00 -14.42 -5.21
N MET A 289 1.91 -14.48 -4.22
CA MET A 289 2.97 -15.48 -4.09
C MET A 289 2.47 -16.80 -3.46
N LYS A 290 1.16 -17.07 -3.46
CA LYS A 290 0.53 -18.27 -2.90
C LYS A 290 0.86 -18.49 -1.41
N LYS A 291 1.05 -17.42 -0.62
CA LYS A 291 1.31 -17.57 0.81
C LYS A 291 0.01 -17.56 1.60
N PRO A 292 -0.31 -18.68 2.30
CA PRO A 292 -1.40 -18.69 3.26
C PRO A 292 -1.07 -17.70 4.38
N SER A 293 -2.06 -17.00 4.90
CA SER A 293 -1.81 -15.92 5.85
C SER A 293 -2.61 -16.08 7.13
N VAL A 294 -2.07 -15.52 8.22
CA VAL A 294 -2.83 -15.23 9.44
C VAL A 294 -2.84 -13.72 9.62
N CYS A 295 -4.03 -13.14 9.55
CA CYS A 295 -4.22 -11.69 9.49
C CYS A 295 -5.07 -11.21 10.66
N SER A 296 -4.81 -10.00 11.14
CA SER A 296 -5.71 -9.34 12.10
C SER A 296 -7.07 -9.07 11.44
N ASN A 297 -8.15 -9.25 12.21
CA ASN A 297 -9.48 -8.81 11.81
C ASN A 297 -9.56 -7.27 11.91
N SER A 298 -8.93 -6.58 10.98
CA SER A 298 -8.85 -5.14 10.93
C SER A 298 -9.25 -4.60 9.55
N GLU A 299 -9.87 -3.48 9.57
CA GLU A 299 -10.50 -2.69 8.50
C GLU A 299 -10.11 -3.03 7.04
N GLY A 300 -8.97 -2.53 6.55
CA GLY A 300 -8.54 -2.73 5.16
C GLY A 300 -8.15 -4.17 4.83
N VAL A 301 -7.85 -4.99 5.84
CA VAL A 301 -7.55 -6.43 5.67
C VAL A 301 -8.78 -7.18 5.21
N LEU A 302 -9.97 -6.79 5.68
CA LEU A 302 -11.25 -7.44 5.35
C LEU A 302 -11.67 -7.29 3.88
N ASP A 303 -11.15 -6.30 3.17
CA ASP A 303 -11.35 -6.18 1.73
C ASP A 303 -10.50 -7.20 0.94
N ILE A 304 -9.41 -7.70 1.54
CA ILE A 304 -8.41 -8.56 0.90
C ILE A 304 -8.59 -10.02 1.32
N ALA A 305 -8.50 -10.30 2.62
CA ALA A 305 -8.53 -11.64 3.18
C ALA A 305 -9.97 -12.18 3.35
N VAL A 306 -10.15 -13.48 3.09
CA VAL A 306 -11.40 -14.20 3.34
C VAL A 306 -11.09 -15.30 4.37
N ASP A 307 -11.74 -15.20 5.54
CA ASP A 307 -11.50 -16.14 6.65
C ASP A 307 -11.89 -17.57 6.26
N GLY A 308 -11.02 -18.52 6.58
CA GLY A 308 -11.22 -19.93 6.28
C GLY A 308 -11.05 -20.32 4.80
N GLU A 309 -10.74 -19.35 3.90
CA GLU A 309 -10.57 -19.61 2.47
C GLU A 309 -9.19 -19.22 1.94
N THR A 310 -8.75 -17.98 2.19
CA THR A 310 -7.45 -17.45 1.77
C THR A 310 -6.51 -17.23 2.95
N SER A 311 -7.07 -17.05 4.14
CA SER A 311 -6.37 -16.68 5.37
C SER A 311 -7.15 -17.18 6.56
N TYR A 312 -6.51 -17.23 7.73
CA TYR A 312 -7.22 -17.21 9.00
C TYR A 312 -7.21 -15.80 9.57
N LEU A 313 -8.37 -15.32 10.01
CA LEU A 313 -8.48 -14.05 10.72
C LEU A 313 -8.43 -14.29 12.22
N PHE A 314 -7.68 -13.47 12.94
CA PHE A 314 -7.61 -13.48 14.39
C PHE A 314 -8.13 -12.16 14.98
N GLU A 315 -8.58 -12.21 16.22
CA GLU A 315 -9.03 -11.02 16.95
C GLU A 315 -7.89 -10.00 17.09
N ASN A 316 -8.12 -8.80 16.59
CA ASN A 316 -7.11 -7.74 16.56
C ASN A 316 -6.47 -7.52 17.94
N ARG A 317 -5.14 -7.48 18.01
CA ARG A 317 -4.32 -7.34 19.23
C ARG A 317 -4.39 -8.54 20.19
N ASN A 318 -4.96 -9.67 19.79
CA ASN A 318 -5.01 -10.89 20.61
C ASN A 318 -3.93 -11.88 20.16
N ALA A 319 -2.76 -11.84 20.82
CA ALA A 319 -1.63 -12.71 20.50
C ALA A 319 -1.94 -14.21 20.74
N ASN A 320 -2.85 -14.55 21.67
CA ASN A 320 -3.24 -15.94 21.91
C ASN A 320 -4.09 -16.48 20.75
N ASP A 321 -5.05 -15.70 20.25
CA ASP A 321 -5.83 -16.08 19.08
C ASP A 321 -4.93 -16.13 17.83
N PHE A 322 -4.02 -15.15 17.66
CA PHE A 322 -3.02 -15.17 16.60
C PHE A 322 -2.20 -16.46 16.60
N LYS A 323 -1.66 -16.86 17.78
CA LYS A 323 -0.95 -18.13 17.94
C LYS A 323 -1.83 -19.32 17.57
N ALA A 324 -3.07 -19.36 18.04
CA ALA A 324 -4.00 -20.46 17.74
C ALA A 324 -4.26 -20.61 16.23
N LYS A 325 -4.45 -19.50 15.51
CA LYS A 325 -4.62 -19.50 14.05
C LYS A 325 -3.35 -19.92 13.32
N MET A 326 -2.17 -19.51 13.81
CA MET A 326 -0.88 -19.96 13.27
C MET A 326 -0.72 -21.48 13.35
N LYS A 327 -1.08 -22.09 14.48
CA LYS A 327 -1.02 -23.54 14.64
C LYS A 327 -1.81 -24.30 13.56
N LEU A 328 -3.00 -23.82 13.20
CA LEU A 328 -3.82 -24.44 12.16
C LEU A 328 -3.09 -24.50 10.79
N LEU A 329 -2.25 -23.49 10.49
CA LEU A 329 -1.45 -23.50 9.27
C LEU A 329 -0.13 -24.30 9.42
N ILE A 330 0.49 -24.29 10.61
CA ILE A 330 1.70 -25.08 10.89
C ILE A 330 1.37 -26.58 10.75
N ASP A 331 0.27 -27.03 11.35
CA ASP A 331 -0.11 -28.44 11.45
C ASP A 331 -0.65 -29.03 10.13
N SER A 332 -1.04 -28.19 9.15
CA SER A 332 -1.68 -28.67 7.93
C SER A 332 -1.06 -28.09 6.66
N LYS A 333 -0.18 -28.88 6.01
CA LYS A 333 0.36 -28.53 4.70
C LYS A 333 -0.71 -28.41 3.61
N ASP A 334 -1.73 -29.27 3.68
CA ASP A 334 -2.83 -29.25 2.70
C ASP A 334 -3.64 -27.94 2.82
N THR A 335 -3.89 -27.49 4.06
CA THR A 335 -4.53 -26.19 4.28
C THR A 335 -3.67 -25.04 3.76
N ARG A 336 -2.34 -25.08 4.01
CA ARG A 336 -1.42 -24.07 3.45
C ARG A 336 -1.51 -24.01 1.93
N ASN A 337 -1.46 -25.16 1.25
CA ASN A 337 -1.54 -25.21 -0.21
C ASN A 337 -2.87 -24.69 -0.73
N LYS A 338 -3.99 -25.16 -0.15
CA LYS A 338 -5.34 -24.72 -0.53
C LYS A 338 -5.54 -23.21 -0.37
N PHE A 339 -5.14 -22.66 0.78
CA PHE A 339 -5.26 -21.23 1.04
C PHE A 339 -4.36 -20.42 0.11
N GLY A 340 -3.14 -20.89 -0.17
CA GLY A 340 -2.23 -20.23 -1.09
C GLY A 340 -2.79 -20.13 -2.51
N GLU A 341 -3.36 -21.21 -3.06
CA GLU A 341 -4.01 -21.20 -4.37
C GLU A 341 -5.22 -20.27 -4.41
N ASN A 342 -6.07 -20.32 -3.38
CA ASN A 342 -7.22 -19.44 -3.27
C ASN A 342 -6.81 -17.97 -3.15
N ALA A 343 -5.76 -17.69 -2.36
CA ALA A 343 -5.23 -16.36 -2.18
C ALA A 343 -4.74 -15.75 -3.50
N ARG A 344 -3.93 -16.50 -4.29
CA ARG A 344 -3.47 -16.04 -5.61
C ARG A 344 -4.63 -15.78 -6.56
N ARG A 345 -5.58 -16.72 -6.67
CA ARG A 345 -6.77 -16.55 -7.51
C ARG A 345 -7.52 -15.27 -7.17
N ARG A 346 -7.79 -15.04 -5.90
CA ARG A 346 -8.47 -13.83 -5.43
C ARG A 346 -7.72 -12.55 -5.80
N VAL A 347 -6.39 -12.55 -5.69
CA VAL A 347 -5.57 -11.39 -6.07
C VAL A 347 -5.66 -11.13 -7.57
N ILE A 348 -5.55 -12.14 -8.41
CA ILE A 348 -5.67 -12.02 -9.86
C ILE A 348 -7.05 -11.45 -10.24
N GLU A 349 -8.11 -11.95 -9.64
CA GLU A 349 -9.49 -11.52 -9.94
C GLU A 349 -9.81 -10.09 -9.50
N ASN A 350 -9.19 -9.59 -8.41
CA ASN A 350 -9.64 -8.35 -7.77
C ASN A 350 -8.58 -7.23 -7.72
N PHE A 351 -7.29 -7.56 -7.82
CA PHE A 351 -6.19 -6.64 -7.54
C PHE A 351 -5.10 -6.64 -8.61
N GLU A 352 -5.28 -7.30 -9.74
CA GLU A 352 -4.34 -7.23 -10.85
C GLU A 352 -4.23 -5.80 -11.37
N ILE A 353 -3.00 -5.29 -11.51
CA ILE A 353 -2.75 -3.87 -11.84
C ILE A 353 -3.31 -3.48 -13.22
N GLU A 354 -3.29 -4.39 -14.19
CA GLU A 354 -3.80 -4.11 -15.53
C GLU A 354 -5.31 -3.91 -15.51
N SER A 355 -6.04 -4.80 -14.84
CA SER A 355 -7.49 -4.73 -14.66
C SER A 355 -7.90 -3.47 -13.86
N VAL A 356 -7.18 -3.14 -12.79
CA VAL A 356 -7.41 -1.91 -12.00
C VAL A 356 -7.16 -0.67 -12.87
N THR A 357 -6.11 -0.68 -13.71
CA THR A 357 -5.80 0.43 -14.61
C THR A 357 -6.90 0.62 -15.67
N ASP A 358 -7.44 -0.45 -16.21
CA ASP A 358 -8.53 -0.38 -17.22
C ASP A 358 -9.80 0.22 -16.62
N ILE A 359 -10.13 -0.13 -15.37
CA ILE A 359 -11.25 0.49 -14.62
C ILE A 359 -11.01 2.00 -14.47
N VAL A 360 -9.80 2.41 -14.08
CA VAL A 360 -9.42 3.83 -13.93
C VAL A 360 -9.57 4.57 -15.26
N LEU A 361 -9.03 4.01 -16.33
CA LEU A 361 -9.10 4.62 -17.67
C LEU A 361 -10.52 4.82 -18.14
N LYS A 362 -11.40 3.84 -17.93
CA LYS A 362 -12.82 3.97 -18.23
C LYS A 362 -13.47 5.14 -17.47
N ILE A 363 -13.20 5.24 -16.16
CA ILE A 363 -13.73 6.33 -15.34
C ILE A 363 -13.17 7.69 -15.81
N TYR A 364 -11.89 7.78 -16.17
CA TYR A 364 -11.29 8.99 -16.70
C TYR A 364 -11.99 9.42 -18.00
N GLN A 365 -12.19 8.49 -18.95
CA GLN A 365 -12.83 8.79 -20.22
C GLN A 365 -14.27 9.27 -20.03
N ASP A 366 -15.04 8.62 -19.15
CA ASP A 366 -16.41 9.01 -18.84
C ASP A 366 -16.49 10.43 -18.28
N GLU A 367 -15.56 10.82 -17.38
CA GLU A 367 -15.55 12.17 -16.79
C GLU A 367 -15.03 13.23 -17.77
N ILE A 368 -14.08 12.90 -18.65
CA ILE A 368 -13.64 13.80 -19.73
C ILE A 368 -14.80 14.10 -20.67
N ASN A 369 -15.53 13.06 -21.13
CA ASN A 369 -16.67 13.21 -22.03
C ASN A 369 -17.82 14.03 -21.41
N ARG A 370 -18.00 13.98 -20.08
CA ARG A 370 -18.99 14.82 -19.35
C ARG A 370 -18.55 16.27 -19.22
N ALA A 371 -17.26 16.54 -19.26
CA ALA A 371 -16.70 17.88 -19.08
C ALA A 371 -16.52 18.64 -20.40
N SER A 372 -16.50 17.92 -21.53
CA SER A 372 -16.50 18.45 -22.91
C SER A 372 -17.87 18.93 -23.31
#